data_e371e6857ae38399ee00386d923f5505
#
_entry.id   e371e6857ae38399ee00386d923f5505
#
_cell.length_a   1.000
_cell.length_b   1.000
_cell.length_c   1.000
_cell.angle_alpha   90.00
_cell.angle_beta   90.00
_cell.angle_gamma   90.00
#
_symmetry.space_group_name_H-M   'P 1'
#
loop_
_entity.id
_entity.type
_entity.pdbx_description
1 polymer ?
#
loop_
_entity_poly.entity_id
_entity_poly.type
_entity_poly.pdbx_seq_one_letter_code
_entity_poly.pdbx_strand_id
1 'polypeptide(L)'
;MPKRMSRAEWERFLAGRRVAVLATLAPDGQPVLTPIWYVYRDGALYMRTGLESIKARNVRRDPRVTVCVQDERPPYRSVTVYGRATVEPEQEGLDAAIARRYLGTVGGAFYLRTAREAVEQSGEVTLVVRPERVLTQDFSPETPLVGRLWLLAKRLLPPGL
;
A
#
# COMPACT_ATOMS: atom_id res chain seq x y z
N MET A 1 -3.51 25.20 -2.35
CA MET A 1 -3.20 24.02 -3.21
C MET A 1 -2.42 23.00 -2.40
N PRO A 2 -2.56 21.69 -2.63
CA PRO A 2 -1.76 20.70 -1.92
C PRO A 2 -0.27 20.89 -2.24
N LYS A 3 0.57 20.71 -1.23
CA LYS A 3 2.02 20.71 -1.41
C LYS A 3 2.46 19.42 -2.09
N ARG A 4 3.58 19.47 -2.79
CA ARG A 4 4.26 18.27 -3.30
C ARG A 4 5.26 17.81 -2.25
N MET A 5 5.31 16.49 -2.04
CA MET A 5 6.34 15.87 -1.19
C MET A 5 7.63 15.74 -2.00
N SER A 6 8.77 16.00 -1.37
CA SER A 6 10.08 15.61 -1.88
C SER A 6 10.21 14.08 -1.93
N ARG A 7 11.24 13.58 -2.61
CA ARG A 7 11.50 12.14 -2.70
C ARG A 7 11.63 11.50 -1.32
N ALA A 8 12.44 12.07 -0.44
CA ALA A 8 12.64 11.56 0.91
C ALA A 8 11.34 11.56 1.75
N GLU A 9 10.44 12.54 1.53
CA GLU A 9 9.15 12.61 2.22
C GLU A 9 8.18 11.53 1.75
N TRP A 10 8.01 11.34 0.44
CA TRP A 10 7.08 10.33 -0.03
C TRP A 10 7.60 8.89 0.17
N GLU A 11 8.91 8.65 0.11
CA GLU A 11 9.49 7.35 0.47
C GLU A 11 9.23 7.02 1.95
N ARG A 12 9.44 7.99 2.84
CA ARG A 12 9.08 7.86 4.26
C ARG A 12 7.58 7.65 4.46
N PHE A 13 6.75 8.32 3.66
CA PHE A 13 5.30 8.14 3.69
C PHE A 13 4.90 6.71 3.31
N LEU A 14 5.46 6.17 2.23
CA LEU A 14 5.25 4.78 1.81
C LEU A 14 5.80 3.76 2.82
N ALA A 15 6.91 4.09 3.49
CA ALA A 15 7.44 3.25 4.56
C ALA A 15 6.53 3.21 5.81
N GLY A 16 5.62 4.17 6.01
CA GLY A 16 4.64 4.18 7.10
C GLY A 16 3.53 3.13 6.91
N ARG A 17 2.89 2.65 8.02
CA ARG A 17 1.82 1.65 7.97
C ARG A 17 0.53 2.25 7.40
N ARG A 18 0.21 1.90 6.18
CA ARG A 18 -1.02 2.28 5.45
C ARG A 18 -1.44 1.15 4.51
N VAL A 19 -2.72 1.01 4.26
CA VAL A 19 -3.21 0.11 3.22
C VAL A 19 -3.05 0.80 1.86
N ALA A 20 -2.58 0.06 0.87
CA ALA A 20 -2.53 0.52 -0.51
C ALA A 20 -3.79 0.10 -1.25
N VAL A 21 -4.17 0.87 -2.26
CA VAL A 21 -5.12 0.45 -3.30
C VAL A 21 -4.33 0.21 -4.57
N LEU A 22 -4.28 -1.03 -5.02
CA LEU A 22 -3.63 -1.44 -6.27
C LEU A 22 -4.66 -1.46 -7.40
N ALA A 23 -4.40 -0.72 -8.46
CA ALA A 23 -5.13 -0.78 -9.73
C ALA A 23 -4.35 -1.67 -10.71
N THR A 24 -5.03 -2.67 -11.25
CA THR A 24 -4.57 -3.53 -12.36
C THR A 24 -5.57 -3.45 -13.49
N LEU A 25 -5.19 -3.82 -14.72
CA LEU A 25 -6.06 -3.75 -15.88
C LEU A 25 -6.71 -5.11 -16.18
N ALA A 26 -8.03 -5.15 -16.29
CA ALA A 26 -8.78 -6.29 -16.80
C ALA A 26 -8.53 -6.51 -18.30
N PRO A 27 -8.92 -7.65 -18.91
CA PRO A 27 -8.72 -7.91 -20.33
C PRO A 27 -9.34 -6.88 -21.26
N ASP A 28 -10.45 -6.26 -20.85
CA ASP A 28 -11.16 -5.20 -21.58
C ASP A 28 -10.59 -3.79 -21.32
N GLY A 29 -9.51 -3.69 -20.53
CA GLY A 29 -8.89 -2.42 -20.13
C GLY A 29 -9.54 -1.74 -18.93
N GLN A 30 -10.60 -2.31 -18.34
CA GLN A 30 -11.23 -1.78 -17.14
C GLN A 30 -10.25 -1.85 -15.96
N PRO A 31 -10.03 -0.74 -15.22
CA PRO A 31 -9.25 -0.79 -13.99
C PRO A 31 -9.94 -1.62 -12.89
N VAL A 32 -9.21 -2.56 -12.31
CA VAL A 32 -9.63 -3.34 -11.16
C VAL A 32 -8.88 -2.86 -9.94
N LEU A 33 -9.59 -2.32 -8.95
CA LEU A 33 -9.03 -1.76 -7.74
C LEU A 33 -9.09 -2.79 -6.60
N THR A 34 -7.99 -2.99 -5.89
CA THR A 34 -7.91 -3.93 -4.77
C THR A 34 -7.16 -3.30 -3.61
N PRO A 35 -7.78 -3.17 -2.40
CA PRO A 35 -7.03 -2.88 -1.19
C PRO A 35 -6.02 -4.00 -0.92
N ILE A 36 -4.79 -3.65 -0.58
CA ILE A 36 -3.72 -4.64 -0.39
C ILE A 36 -2.69 -4.16 0.62
N TRP A 37 -2.16 -5.07 1.41
CA TRP A 37 -1.03 -4.83 2.28
C TRP A 37 0.28 -4.88 1.49
N TYR A 38 1.25 -4.08 1.90
CA TYR A 38 2.53 -3.98 1.21
C TYR A 38 3.67 -3.67 2.18
N VAL A 39 4.88 -3.88 1.73
CA VAL A 39 6.11 -3.35 2.30
C VAL A 39 6.80 -2.50 1.24
N TYR A 40 7.24 -1.30 1.60
CA TYR A 40 8.09 -0.46 0.75
C TYR A 40 9.53 -0.64 1.21
N ARG A 41 10.40 -1.12 0.33
CA ARG A 41 11.83 -1.27 0.54
C ARG A 41 12.57 -1.20 -0.79
N ASP A 42 13.81 -0.78 -0.77
CA ASP A 42 14.70 -0.76 -1.95
C ASP A 42 14.07 -0.10 -3.18
N GLY A 43 13.28 0.96 -2.95
CA GLY A 43 12.64 1.72 -4.01
C GLY A 43 11.44 1.04 -4.68
N ALA A 44 10.93 -0.07 -4.15
CA ALA A 44 9.79 -0.81 -4.69
C ALA A 44 8.74 -1.16 -3.63
N LEU A 45 7.50 -1.42 -4.07
CA LEU A 45 6.44 -1.93 -3.20
C LEU A 45 6.30 -3.44 -3.44
N TYR A 46 6.36 -4.20 -2.36
CA TYR A 46 6.22 -5.66 -2.34
C TYR A 46 4.86 -6.01 -1.74
N MET A 47 4.08 -6.76 -2.49
CA MET A 47 2.72 -7.15 -2.12
C MET A 47 2.57 -8.65 -2.29
N ARG A 48 1.89 -9.30 -1.35
CA ARG A 48 1.64 -10.75 -1.41
C ARG A 48 0.22 -11.02 -1.91
N THR A 49 0.04 -12.02 -2.74
CA THR A 49 -1.27 -12.42 -3.24
C THR A 49 -1.27 -13.86 -3.73
N GLY A 50 -2.46 -14.47 -3.80
CA GLY A 50 -2.61 -15.81 -4.37
C GLY A 50 -2.16 -15.87 -5.83
N LEU A 51 -1.55 -17.01 -6.20
CA LEU A 51 -0.99 -17.30 -7.53
C LEU A 51 -2.00 -17.07 -8.65
N GLU A 52 -3.26 -17.48 -8.44
CA GLU A 52 -4.34 -17.38 -9.43
C GLU A 52 -5.30 -16.20 -9.17
N SER A 53 -4.89 -15.25 -8.32
CA SER A 53 -5.71 -14.07 -8.07
C SER A 53 -5.91 -13.23 -9.34
N ILE A 54 -7.03 -12.50 -9.41
CA ILE A 54 -7.34 -11.59 -10.53
C ILE A 54 -6.18 -10.61 -10.77
N LYS A 55 -5.62 -10.03 -9.71
CA LYS A 55 -4.51 -9.07 -9.81
C LYS A 55 -3.22 -9.72 -10.32
N ALA A 56 -2.89 -10.95 -9.93
CA ALA A 56 -1.73 -11.66 -10.44
C ALA A 56 -1.89 -12.00 -11.94
N ARG A 57 -3.07 -12.47 -12.34
CA ARG A 57 -3.40 -12.73 -13.76
C ARG A 57 -3.35 -11.44 -14.59
N ASN A 58 -3.91 -10.35 -14.07
CA ASN A 58 -3.89 -9.06 -14.74
C ASN A 58 -2.46 -8.56 -14.96
N VAL A 59 -1.60 -8.61 -13.93
CA VAL A 59 -0.20 -8.16 -14.01
C VAL A 59 0.61 -9.02 -14.99
N ARG A 60 0.37 -10.33 -15.06
CA ARG A 60 1.04 -11.20 -16.07
C ARG A 60 0.70 -10.79 -17.49
N ARG A 61 -0.54 -10.36 -17.73
CA ARG A 61 -1.02 -9.94 -19.06
C ARG A 61 -0.59 -8.51 -19.38
N ASP A 62 -0.78 -7.58 -18.45
CA ASP A 62 -0.43 -6.17 -18.58
C ASP A 62 0.24 -5.70 -17.28
N PRO A 63 1.56 -5.45 -17.31
CA PRO A 63 2.31 -5.10 -16.11
C PRO A 63 2.08 -3.66 -15.63
N ARG A 64 1.35 -2.83 -16.36
CA ARG A 64 1.04 -1.46 -15.94
C ARG A 64 0.13 -1.46 -14.73
N VAL A 65 0.55 -0.76 -13.70
CA VAL A 65 -0.21 -0.65 -12.45
C VAL A 65 -0.17 0.77 -11.91
N THR A 66 -1.16 1.08 -11.09
CA THR A 66 -1.16 2.27 -10.27
C THR A 66 -1.42 1.88 -8.82
N VAL A 67 -0.64 2.43 -7.90
CA VAL A 67 -0.81 2.21 -6.46
C VAL A 67 -1.10 3.54 -5.79
N CYS A 68 -2.21 3.63 -5.08
CA CYS A 68 -2.55 4.77 -4.24
C CYS A 68 -2.40 4.40 -2.77
N VAL A 69 -1.65 5.23 -2.04
CA VAL A 69 -1.51 5.14 -0.58
C VAL A 69 -1.89 6.49 0.00
N GLN A 70 -2.77 6.50 0.99
CA GLN A 70 -3.29 7.75 1.56
C GLN A 70 -3.42 7.70 3.07
N ASP A 71 -3.46 8.88 3.70
CA ASP A 71 -3.93 9.04 5.07
C ASP A 71 -5.47 9.12 5.07
N GLU A 72 -6.12 8.29 5.88
CA GLU A 72 -7.58 8.29 6.04
C GLU A 72 -8.09 9.41 6.96
N ARG A 73 -7.18 10.08 7.65
CA ARG A 73 -7.48 11.18 8.59
C ARG A 73 -6.70 12.42 8.24
N PRO A 74 -7.24 13.62 8.52
CA PRO A 74 -6.51 14.87 8.35
C PRO A 74 -5.18 14.90 9.14
N PRO A 75 -4.15 15.60 8.59
CA PRO A 75 -4.13 16.19 7.27
C PRO A 75 -4.10 15.11 6.19
N TYR A 76 -4.94 15.24 5.17
CA TYR A 76 -4.95 14.29 4.08
C TYR A 76 -3.66 14.40 3.28
N ARG A 77 -3.01 13.26 3.12
CA ARG A 77 -1.82 13.12 2.26
C ARG A 77 -1.99 11.88 1.43
N SER A 78 -1.51 11.94 0.20
CA SER A 78 -1.51 10.77 -0.68
C SER A 78 -0.26 10.70 -1.52
N VAL A 79 0.12 9.48 -1.84
CA VAL A 79 1.17 9.14 -2.80
C VAL A 79 0.56 8.18 -3.80
N THR A 80 0.53 8.59 -5.06
CA THR A 80 0.12 7.75 -6.18
C THR A 80 1.34 7.37 -6.99
N VAL A 81 1.62 6.08 -7.06
CA VAL A 81 2.73 5.49 -7.79
C VAL A 81 2.19 4.92 -9.10
N TYR A 82 2.63 5.45 -10.22
CA TYR A 82 2.46 4.86 -11.55
C TYR A 82 3.71 4.05 -11.86
N GLY A 83 3.55 2.80 -12.26
CA GLY A 83 4.70 1.95 -12.51
C GLY A 83 4.33 0.62 -13.17
N ARG A 84 5.28 -0.29 -13.12
CA ARG A 84 5.13 -1.64 -13.64
C ARG A 84 5.31 -2.64 -12.49
N ALA A 85 4.50 -3.69 -12.54
CA ALA A 85 4.60 -4.79 -11.59
C ALA A 85 5.15 -6.04 -12.28
N THR A 86 5.92 -6.82 -11.54
CA THR A 86 6.30 -8.19 -11.88
C THR A 86 5.62 -9.17 -10.94
N VAL A 87 5.32 -10.36 -11.43
CA VAL A 87 4.88 -11.50 -10.60
C VAL A 87 6.11 -12.36 -10.36
N GLU A 88 6.55 -12.40 -9.12
CA GLU A 88 7.74 -13.14 -8.68
C GLU A 88 7.34 -14.30 -7.75
N PRO A 89 8.17 -15.32 -7.60
CA PRO A 89 7.97 -16.33 -6.56
C PRO A 89 7.80 -15.70 -5.19
N GLU A 90 7.16 -16.40 -4.29
CA GLU A 90 7.05 -15.97 -2.90
C GLU A 90 8.45 -15.67 -2.32
N GLN A 91 8.59 -14.49 -1.71
CA GLN A 91 9.86 -14.09 -1.10
C GLN A 91 9.87 -14.48 0.37
N GLU A 92 10.90 -15.19 0.80
CA GLU A 92 11.08 -15.62 2.17
C GLU A 92 11.00 -14.43 3.14
N GLY A 93 10.20 -14.59 4.20
CA GLY A 93 10.03 -13.60 5.25
C GLY A 93 9.18 -12.38 4.89
N LEU A 94 8.70 -12.26 3.65
CA LEU A 94 7.83 -11.15 3.25
C LEU A 94 6.47 -11.22 3.95
N ASP A 95 5.90 -12.41 4.09
CA ASP A 95 4.67 -12.67 4.83
C ASP A 95 4.78 -12.21 6.28
N ALA A 96 5.87 -12.59 6.96
CA ALA A 96 6.15 -12.18 8.32
C ALA A 96 6.35 -10.66 8.45
N ALA A 97 7.04 -10.03 7.49
CA ALA A 97 7.23 -8.59 7.46
C ALA A 97 5.89 -7.85 7.29
N ILE A 98 5.03 -8.31 6.37
CA ILE A 98 3.69 -7.76 6.15
C ILE A 98 2.81 -7.96 7.40
N ALA A 99 2.72 -9.19 7.92
CA ALA A 99 1.89 -9.50 9.08
C ALA A 99 2.31 -8.67 10.30
N ARG A 100 3.60 -8.57 10.59
CA ARG A 100 4.13 -7.74 11.69
C ARG A 100 3.78 -6.27 11.50
N ARG A 101 3.90 -5.77 10.29
CA ARG A 101 3.63 -4.37 9.95
C ARG A 101 2.19 -3.96 10.25
N TYR A 102 1.22 -4.82 9.91
CA TYR A 102 -0.21 -4.49 10.01
C TYR A 102 -0.85 -4.97 11.31
N LEU A 103 -0.43 -6.11 11.85
CA LEU A 103 -1.04 -6.75 12.99
C LEU A 103 -0.16 -6.73 14.27
N GLY A 104 1.06 -6.18 14.17
CA GLY A 104 2.03 -6.22 15.26
C GLY A 104 2.64 -7.63 15.45
N THR A 105 3.52 -7.76 16.46
CA THR A 105 4.27 -9.00 16.64
C THR A 105 3.38 -10.19 17.01
N VAL A 106 2.47 -10.01 17.96
CA VAL A 106 1.60 -11.09 18.46
C VAL A 106 0.51 -11.44 17.44
N GLY A 107 -0.22 -10.42 16.94
CA GLY A 107 -1.27 -10.62 15.94
C GLY A 107 -0.72 -11.18 14.62
N GLY A 108 0.47 -10.74 14.21
CA GLY A 108 1.15 -11.25 13.02
C GLY A 108 1.51 -12.72 13.15
N ALA A 109 2.06 -13.15 14.30
CA ALA A 109 2.38 -14.56 14.55
C ALA A 109 1.13 -15.45 14.56
N PHE A 110 0.04 -14.98 15.15
CA PHE A 110 -1.25 -15.69 15.13
C PHE A 110 -1.81 -15.81 13.70
N TYR A 111 -1.82 -14.71 12.94
CA TYR A 111 -2.28 -14.69 11.55
C TYR A 111 -1.49 -15.68 10.69
N LEU A 112 -0.17 -15.67 10.75
CA LEU A 112 0.68 -16.58 9.97
C LEU A 112 0.40 -18.05 10.30
N ARG A 113 0.12 -18.36 11.56
CA ARG A 113 -0.19 -19.73 11.97
C ARG A 113 -1.54 -20.21 11.45
N THR A 114 -2.56 -19.33 11.42
CA THR A 114 -3.92 -19.67 10.95
C THR A 114 -4.06 -19.60 9.43
N ALA A 115 -3.31 -18.71 8.76
CA ALA A 115 -3.36 -18.55 7.31
C ALA A 115 -2.56 -19.63 6.54
N ARG A 116 -1.65 -20.35 7.22
CA ARG A 116 -0.74 -21.31 6.59
C ARG A 116 -1.46 -22.39 5.79
N GLU A 117 -2.51 -22.97 6.34
CA GLU A 117 -3.27 -24.03 5.67
C GLU A 117 -3.96 -23.55 4.38
N ALA A 118 -4.49 -22.32 4.38
CA ALA A 118 -5.13 -21.72 3.21
C ALA A 118 -4.11 -21.36 2.12
N VAL A 119 -2.90 -20.99 2.52
CA VAL A 119 -1.78 -20.63 1.65
C VAL A 119 -1.19 -21.85 0.95
N GLU A 120 -0.97 -22.94 1.69
CA GLU A 120 -0.41 -24.20 1.16
C GLU A 120 -1.28 -24.81 0.06
N GLN A 121 -2.59 -24.55 0.09
CA GLN A 121 -3.54 -25.08 -0.91
C GLN A 121 -3.61 -24.28 -2.21
N SER A 122 -3.37 -22.96 -2.16
CA SER A 122 -3.61 -22.08 -3.32
C SER A 122 -2.35 -21.52 -3.98
N GLY A 123 -1.19 -21.68 -3.36
CA GLY A 123 0.06 -21.07 -3.78
C GLY A 123 0.03 -19.53 -3.67
N GLU A 124 1.18 -18.93 -3.43
CA GLU A 124 1.31 -17.48 -3.34
C GLU A 124 2.45 -16.95 -4.21
N VAL A 125 2.31 -15.68 -4.56
CA VAL A 125 3.29 -14.93 -5.35
C VAL A 125 3.49 -13.55 -4.76
N THR A 126 4.62 -12.96 -5.08
CA THR A 126 4.94 -11.57 -4.76
C THR A 126 4.70 -10.71 -5.99
N LEU A 127 3.90 -9.66 -5.85
CA LEU A 127 3.85 -8.57 -6.82
C LEU A 127 4.88 -7.53 -6.41
N VAL A 128 5.83 -7.24 -7.29
CA VAL A 128 6.85 -6.20 -7.07
C VAL A 128 6.56 -5.03 -7.98
N VAL A 129 6.14 -3.91 -7.40
CA VAL A 129 5.81 -2.69 -8.14
C VAL A 129 7.00 -1.74 -8.11
N ARG A 130 7.54 -1.42 -9.29
CA ARG A 130 8.63 -0.45 -9.46
C ARG A 130 8.07 0.87 -9.96
N PRO A 131 8.28 1.97 -9.19
CA PRO A 131 7.81 3.29 -9.57
C PRO A 131 8.50 3.80 -10.84
N GLU A 132 7.70 4.32 -11.80
CA GLU A 132 8.17 5.08 -12.97
C GLU A 132 7.86 6.58 -12.80
N ARG A 133 6.71 6.87 -12.18
CA ARG A 133 6.27 8.24 -11.88
C ARG A 133 5.53 8.27 -10.55
N VAL A 134 5.76 9.30 -9.76
CA VAL A 134 5.09 9.50 -8.47
C VAL A 134 4.38 10.84 -8.47
N LEU A 135 3.09 10.81 -8.08
CA LEU A 135 2.28 11.99 -7.81
C LEU A 135 2.03 12.06 -6.30
N THR A 136 2.25 13.23 -5.71
CA THR A 136 2.04 13.43 -4.28
C THR A 136 1.10 14.59 -4.02
N GLN A 137 0.29 14.48 -2.97
CA GLN A 137 -0.55 15.54 -2.46
C GLN A 137 -0.42 15.60 -0.95
N ASP A 138 -0.18 16.80 -0.42
CA ASP A 138 -0.10 17.05 1.01
C ASP A 138 -0.93 18.29 1.35
N PHE A 139 -2.03 18.08 2.07
CA PHE A 139 -2.93 19.12 2.53
C PHE A 139 -2.61 19.57 3.97
N SER A 140 -1.40 19.30 4.46
CA SER A 140 -0.96 19.79 5.76
C SER A 140 -0.94 21.32 5.78
N PRO A 141 -1.52 21.97 6.82
CA PRO A 141 -1.57 23.43 6.89
C PRO A 141 -0.16 24.02 7.01
N GLU A 142 0.04 25.16 6.37
CA GLU A 142 1.34 25.88 6.36
C GLU A 142 1.64 26.60 7.68
N THR A 143 0.61 26.86 8.48
CA THR A 143 0.73 27.60 9.75
C THR A 143 0.99 26.64 10.91
N PRO A 144 2.15 26.76 11.61
CA PRO A 144 2.58 25.71 12.54
C PRO A 144 1.71 25.52 13.78
N LEU A 145 1.12 26.56 14.37
CA LEU A 145 0.42 26.45 15.66
C LEU A 145 -1.08 26.17 15.53
N VAL A 146 -1.82 27.00 14.81
CA VAL A 146 -3.28 26.86 14.68
C VAL A 146 -3.64 25.59 13.91
N GLY A 147 -2.86 25.25 12.88
CA GLY A 147 -3.03 24.02 12.13
C GLY A 147 -2.78 22.76 12.98
N ARG A 148 -1.78 22.77 13.88
CA ARG A 148 -1.50 21.65 14.78
C ARG A 148 -2.59 21.42 15.81
N LEU A 149 -3.13 22.49 16.40
CA LEU A 149 -4.25 22.40 17.35
C LEU A 149 -5.54 21.89 16.69
N TRP A 150 -5.83 22.36 15.48
CA TRP A 150 -6.98 21.92 14.71
C TRP A 150 -6.87 20.43 14.28
N LEU A 151 -5.67 19.99 13.91
CA LEU A 151 -5.39 18.59 13.56
C LEU A 151 -5.46 17.67 14.79
N LEU A 152 -5.02 18.13 15.96
CA LEU A 152 -5.16 17.39 17.22
C LEU A 152 -6.64 17.26 17.60
N ALA A 153 -7.41 18.34 17.50
CA ALA A 153 -8.85 18.31 17.75
C ALA A 153 -9.59 17.32 16.83
N LYS A 154 -9.28 17.33 15.53
CA LYS A 154 -9.89 16.37 14.58
C LYS A 154 -9.45 14.91 14.77
N ARG A 155 -8.25 14.66 15.30
CA ARG A 155 -7.82 13.29 15.64
C ARG A 155 -8.58 12.71 16.84
N LEU A 156 -9.13 13.57 17.69
CA LEU A 156 -9.91 13.19 18.86
C LEU A 156 -11.40 13.01 18.56
N LEU A 157 -11.88 13.46 17.39
CA LEU A 157 -13.26 13.27 16.97
C LEU A 157 -13.48 11.82 16.48
N PRO A 158 -14.62 11.20 16.84
CA PRO A 158 -14.96 9.88 16.34
C PRO A 158 -15.08 9.91 14.80
N PRO A 159 -14.83 8.78 14.12
CA PRO A 159 -15.05 8.68 12.68
C PRO A 159 -16.55 8.82 12.39
N GLY A 160 -16.93 9.82 11.59
CA GLY A 160 -18.31 10.01 11.14
C GLY A 160 -18.97 11.36 11.49
N LEU A 161 -18.17 12.34 11.99
CA LEU A 161 -18.59 13.74 12.08
C LEU A 161 -17.77 14.63 11.17
#